data_f35857254a00ef01c6228530ec0fc29b
#
_entry.id   f35857254a00ef01c6228530ec0fc29b
#
_cell.length_a   1.000
_cell.length_b   1.000
_cell.length_c   1.000
_cell.angle_alpha   90.00
_cell.angle_beta   90.00
_cell.angle_gamma   90.00
#
_symmetry.space_group_name_H-M   'P 1'
#
loop_
_entity.id
_entity.type
_entity.pdbx_description
1 polymer ?
#
loop_
_entity_poly.entity_id
_entity_poly.type
_entity_poly.pdbx_seq_one_letter_code
_entity_poly.pdbx_strand_id
1 'polypeptide(L)'
;MNKRSLEELIKLDREHIIHPHHPIGEECGIIIASGHGVWLRDIEGREYIDGRSQLTCVNLGYGRREVVDAIKEQLDILPYLSIFYHFSHPAIIECATRLAEVTPGGLNHFSFTSGGSESIESAFMIARLFWHLRGKPKNKIISLYRSYHGNTLGAMSATGMPMGGLESMVALSPGFIHIPPYYCYRCSFGKEYPDCDIKCARFLAETIESEGPESVAAFIAEPVIGVGGYISPPPEYWPIVRQICTDYDVLLIADEVMTGFCRTGRFFAVEHWGIKPDMMAMGKGITSSYVPFGAVAISDEIYEQSKGAHLSGFTHAGHPIAAAAACKAIEIYVKERVAEHVTQVAKHVLERLDNEFKSLPCVADVNGLGLMIGIEVVKDKATKAPLDPKVMGTILPHALANGLITRGRGTRVALCPPLTITMEEADKVLDILYPILADLK
;
A
#
# COMPACT_ATOMS: atom_id res chain seq x y z
N MET A 1 19.36 -16.50 -24.35
CA MET A 1 17.95 -16.60 -24.75
C MET A 1 17.85 -16.18 -26.20
N ASN A 2 17.23 -16.99 -27.08
CA ASN A 2 16.96 -16.58 -28.46
C ASN A 2 16.13 -15.29 -28.43
N LYS A 3 16.54 -14.28 -29.17
CA LYS A 3 15.81 -13.01 -29.27
C LYS A 3 14.54 -13.25 -30.09
N ARG A 4 13.41 -13.47 -29.41
CA ARG A 4 12.08 -13.52 -30.03
C ARG A 4 11.69 -12.12 -30.52
N SER A 5 10.90 -12.07 -31.60
CA SER A 5 10.33 -10.80 -32.06
C SER A 5 9.25 -10.29 -31.10
N LEU A 6 8.92 -8.98 -31.17
CA LEU A 6 7.83 -8.40 -30.39
C LEU A 6 6.50 -9.14 -30.66
N GLU A 7 6.19 -9.40 -31.94
CA GLU A 7 4.97 -10.11 -32.35
C GLU A 7 4.89 -11.53 -31.73
N GLU A 8 6.02 -12.26 -31.74
CA GLU A 8 6.09 -13.59 -31.14
C GLU A 8 5.89 -13.53 -29.62
N LEU A 9 6.45 -12.52 -28.93
CA LEU A 9 6.28 -12.34 -27.51
C LEU A 9 4.83 -11.97 -27.14
N ILE A 10 4.19 -11.06 -27.86
CA ILE A 10 2.77 -10.70 -27.67
C ILE A 10 1.86 -11.92 -27.87
N LYS A 11 2.13 -12.72 -28.93
CA LYS A 11 1.37 -13.95 -29.16
C LYS A 11 1.48 -14.94 -28.01
N LEU A 12 2.71 -15.21 -27.54
CA LEU A 12 2.97 -16.14 -26.44
C LEU A 12 2.42 -15.65 -25.11
N ASP A 13 2.49 -14.34 -24.86
CA ASP A 13 1.90 -13.71 -23.69
C ASP A 13 0.39 -13.95 -23.65
N ARG A 14 -0.33 -13.64 -24.73
CA ARG A 14 -1.78 -13.86 -24.83
C ARG A 14 -2.17 -15.35 -24.72
N GLU A 15 -1.34 -16.26 -25.25
CA GLU A 15 -1.60 -17.69 -25.22
C GLU A 15 -1.40 -18.32 -23.84
N HIS A 16 -0.48 -17.78 -23.01
CA HIS A 16 -0.01 -18.46 -21.81
C HIS A 16 -0.15 -17.68 -20.52
N ILE A 17 -0.42 -16.35 -20.57
CA ILE A 17 -0.49 -15.51 -19.37
C ILE A 17 -1.90 -14.94 -19.17
N ILE A 18 -2.44 -15.10 -17.97
CA ILE A 18 -3.66 -14.42 -17.53
C ILE A 18 -3.25 -13.19 -16.70
N HIS A 19 -3.47 -12.01 -17.25
CA HIS A 19 -3.15 -10.76 -16.59
C HIS A 19 -4.24 -10.35 -15.58
N PRO A 20 -3.88 -10.09 -14.30
CA PRO A 20 -4.83 -9.55 -13.33
C PRO A 20 -5.38 -8.20 -13.75
N HIS A 21 -6.68 -7.95 -13.55
CA HIS A 21 -7.38 -6.72 -13.92
C HIS A 21 -7.33 -6.37 -15.42
N HIS A 22 -7.13 -7.36 -16.27
CA HIS A 22 -7.17 -7.24 -17.72
C HIS A 22 -8.12 -8.31 -18.26
N PRO A 23 -8.91 -8.04 -19.30
CA PRO A 23 -9.79 -9.06 -19.88
C PRO A 23 -8.98 -10.26 -20.36
N ILE A 24 -9.45 -11.47 -20.02
CA ILE A 24 -8.76 -12.71 -20.38
C ILE A 24 -8.72 -12.86 -21.90
N GLY A 25 -7.53 -13.10 -22.43
CA GLY A 25 -7.31 -13.29 -23.87
C GLY A 25 -7.08 -12.01 -24.68
N GLU A 26 -7.12 -10.84 -24.04
CA GLU A 26 -6.66 -9.60 -24.68
C GLU A 26 -5.13 -9.50 -24.68
N GLU A 27 -4.59 -8.75 -25.63
CA GLU A 27 -3.14 -8.57 -25.79
C GLU A 27 -2.59 -7.60 -24.74
N CYS A 28 -1.39 -7.86 -24.21
CA CYS A 28 -0.66 -6.89 -23.40
C CYS A 28 -0.24 -5.69 -24.27
N GLY A 29 -0.29 -4.48 -23.70
CA GLY A 29 0.01 -3.27 -24.46
C GLY A 29 1.50 -3.00 -24.62
N ILE A 30 2.35 -3.41 -23.68
CA ILE A 30 3.79 -3.10 -23.63
C ILE A 30 4.55 -4.24 -22.98
N ILE A 31 5.67 -4.62 -23.58
CA ILE A 31 6.60 -5.59 -23.01
C ILE A 31 7.83 -4.87 -22.51
N ILE A 32 7.97 -4.75 -21.19
CA ILE A 32 9.12 -4.13 -20.54
C ILE A 32 10.29 -5.11 -20.52
N ALA A 33 11.45 -4.65 -20.99
CA ALA A 33 12.67 -5.44 -21.09
C ALA A 33 13.69 -5.15 -19.97
N SER A 34 13.73 -3.92 -19.46
CA SER A 34 14.68 -3.51 -18.43
C SER A 34 14.19 -2.30 -17.63
N GLY A 35 14.87 -2.05 -16.49
CA GLY A 35 14.61 -0.86 -15.66
C GLY A 35 15.85 -0.42 -14.92
N HIS A 36 15.96 0.91 -14.67
CA HIS A 36 17.02 1.52 -13.86
C HIS A 36 16.50 2.80 -13.20
N GLY A 37 16.86 3.02 -11.93
CA GLY A 37 16.34 4.17 -11.18
C GLY A 37 14.81 4.21 -11.21
N VAL A 38 14.23 5.27 -11.77
CA VAL A 38 12.76 5.41 -11.95
C VAL A 38 12.30 5.08 -13.37
N TRP A 39 13.20 4.62 -14.23
CA TRP A 39 12.97 4.42 -15.66
C TRP A 39 12.77 2.96 -16.03
N LEU A 40 11.82 2.72 -16.91
CA LEU A 40 11.57 1.45 -17.57
C LEU A 40 11.80 1.57 -19.05
N ARG A 41 12.33 0.51 -19.67
CA ARG A 41 12.55 0.44 -21.10
C ARG A 41 11.83 -0.78 -21.67
N ASP A 42 11.05 -0.58 -22.73
CA ASP A 42 10.40 -1.66 -23.43
C ASP A 42 11.36 -2.39 -24.41
N ILE A 43 10.86 -3.44 -25.02
CA ILE A 43 11.64 -4.27 -25.96
C ILE A 43 12.01 -3.52 -27.26
N GLU A 44 11.28 -2.45 -27.60
CA GLU A 44 11.56 -1.58 -28.73
C GLU A 44 12.57 -0.46 -28.40
N GLY A 45 12.93 -0.35 -27.12
CA GLY A 45 13.90 0.63 -26.61
C GLY A 45 13.31 1.97 -26.20
N ARG A 46 11.98 2.12 -26.16
CA ARG A 46 11.32 3.32 -25.62
C ARG A 46 11.45 3.35 -24.11
N GLU A 47 11.65 4.54 -23.58
CA GLU A 47 11.77 4.76 -22.13
C GLU A 47 10.52 5.40 -21.55
N TYR A 48 10.20 4.97 -20.34
CA TYR A 48 9.05 5.42 -19.57
C TYR A 48 9.50 5.75 -18.16
N ILE A 49 9.07 6.90 -17.66
CA ILE A 49 9.21 7.21 -16.23
C ILE A 49 8.08 6.54 -15.46
N ASP A 50 8.43 5.81 -14.40
CA ASP A 50 7.44 5.11 -13.56
C ASP A 50 6.86 6.06 -12.50
N GLY A 51 5.80 6.77 -12.83
CA GLY A 51 5.11 7.71 -11.94
C GLY A 51 4.28 7.03 -10.83
N ARG A 52 4.31 5.68 -10.72
CA ARG A 52 3.50 4.93 -9.74
C ARG A 52 4.23 3.80 -9.00
N SER A 53 5.52 3.58 -9.22
CA SER A 53 6.29 2.44 -8.67
C SER A 53 5.60 1.09 -8.91
N GLN A 54 5.08 0.88 -10.13
CA GLN A 54 4.25 -0.25 -10.49
C GLN A 54 3.00 -0.36 -9.60
N LEU A 55 2.95 -1.29 -8.67
CA LEU A 55 1.87 -1.43 -7.69
C LEU A 55 2.20 -0.70 -6.36
N THR A 56 2.86 0.49 -6.48
CA THR A 56 3.34 1.28 -5.34
C THR A 56 4.26 0.45 -4.44
N CYS A 57 5.23 -0.20 -5.05
CA CYS A 57 6.06 -1.19 -4.37
C CYS A 57 7.56 -1.11 -4.68
N VAL A 58 7.95 -0.45 -5.79
CA VAL A 58 9.37 -0.29 -6.19
C VAL A 58 9.94 0.98 -5.53
N ASN A 59 10.06 0.96 -4.20
CA ASN A 59 10.44 2.15 -3.42
C ASN A 59 11.85 2.65 -3.74
N LEU A 60 12.85 1.75 -3.85
CA LEU A 60 14.25 2.09 -4.13
C LEU A 60 14.58 2.17 -5.61
N GLY A 61 13.58 2.10 -6.48
CA GLY A 61 13.79 2.08 -7.92
C GLY A 61 14.33 0.75 -8.44
N TYR A 62 14.61 0.73 -9.74
CA TYR A 62 15.07 -0.45 -10.47
C TYR A 62 16.59 -0.53 -10.50
N GLY A 63 17.13 -1.74 -10.52
CA GLY A 63 18.54 -2.00 -10.75
C GLY A 63 19.47 -1.63 -9.59
N ARG A 64 18.95 -1.46 -8.36
CA ARG A 64 19.74 -1.15 -7.17
C ARG A 64 20.74 -2.28 -6.87
N ARG A 65 21.99 -2.01 -7.17
CA ARG A 65 23.05 -3.02 -7.20
C ARG A 65 23.25 -3.68 -5.85
N GLU A 66 23.21 -2.90 -4.77
CA GLU A 66 23.44 -3.39 -3.40
C GLU A 66 22.40 -4.44 -3.00
N VAL A 67 21.12 -4.27 -3.40
CA VAL A 67 20.06 -5.26 -3.12
C VAL A 67 20.27 -6.51 -3.96
N VAL A 68 20.62 -6.34 -5.24
CA VAL A 68 20.90 -7.46 -6.16
C VAL A 68 22.07 -8.30 -5.66
N ASP A 69 23.14 -7.68 -5.18
CA ASP A 69 24.34 -8.38 -4.69
C ASP A 69 24.05 -9.10 -3.37
N ALA A 70 23.31 -8.50 -2.43
CA ALA A 70 22.85 -9.18 -1.21
C ALA A 70 22.00 -10.43 -1.49
N ILE A 71 21.14 -10.37 -2.51
CA ILE A 71 20.35 -11.53 -2.96
C ILE A 71 21.26 -12.64 -3.49
N LYS A 72 22.25 -12.30 -4.34
CA LYS A 72 23.19 -13.26 -4.92
C LYS A 72 24.05 -13.94 -3.85
N GLU A 73 24.58 -13.14 -2.91
CA GLU A 73 25.37 -13.67 -1.79
C GLU A 73 24.53 -14.66 -0.95
N GLN A 74 23.29 -14.31 -0.63
CA GLN A 74 22.43 -15.20 0.14
C GLN A 74 22.06 -16.48 -0.63
N LEU A 75 21.93 -16.42 -1.96
CA LEU A 75 21.70 -17.61 -2.81
C LEU A 75 22.85 -18.61 -2.71
N ASP A 76 24.09 -18.14 -2.65
CA ASP A 76 25.28 -18.99 -2.53
C ASP A 76 25.39 -19.61 -1.13
N ILE A 77 24.85 -18.94 -0.09
CA ILE A 77 24.93 -19.42 1.30
C ILE A 77 23.81 -20.41 1.61
N LEU A 78 22.55 -19.98 1.44
CA LEU A 78 21.36 -20.77 1.79
C LEU A 78 20.16 -20.27 0.97
N PRO A 79 19.79 -20.95 -0.13
CA PRO A 79 18.72 -20.51 -1.00
C PRO A 79 17.32 -20.62 -0.36
N TYR A 80 17.09 -21.64 0.48
CA TYR A 80 15.83 -21.83 1.19
C TYR A 80 16.02 -22.58 2.50
N LEU A 81 15.28 -22.16 3.53
CA LEU A 81 15.02 -22.88 4.76
C LEU A 81 13.63 -22.45 5.28
N SER A 82 12.82 -23.41 5.72
CA SER A 82 11.61 -23.13 6.47
C SER A 82 11.94 -22.76 7.91
N ILE A 83 11.29 -21.73 8.46
CA ILE A 83 11.38 -21.37 9.88
C ILE A 83 10.35 -22.12 10.75
N PHE A 84 9.68 -23.16 10.23
CA PHE A 84 8.82 -24.03 11.03
C PHE A 84 9.64 -24.99 11.89
N TYR A 85 8.99 -25.58 12.90
CA TYR A 85 9.51 -26.71 13.69
C TYR A 85 10.90 -26.48 14.33
N HIS A 86 11.16 -25.30 14.90
CA HIS A 86 12.40 -24.95 15.60
C HIS A 86 13.62 -24.67 14.70
N PHE A 87 13.44 -24.48 13.40
CA PHE A 87 14.49 -23.99 12.53
C PHE A 87 14.48 -22.46 12.46
N SER A 88 15.66 -21.89 12.30
CA SER A 88 15.89 -20.47 12.02
C SER A 88 17.19 -20.30 11.24
N HIS A 89 17.46 -19.10 10.74
CA HIS A 89 18.68 -18.80 10.00
C HIS A 89 19.13 -17.34 10.24
N PRO A 90 20.43 -17.02 10.08
CA PRO A 90 20.97 -15.71 10.40
C PRO A 90 20.28 -14.55 9.68
N ALA A 91 19.96 -14.70 8.38
CA ALA A 91 19.35 -13.63 7.61
C ALA A 91 17.96 -13.21 8.15
N ILE A 92 17.12 -14.16 8.65
CA ILE A 92 15.81 -13.80 9.19
C ILE A 92 15.92 -13.17 10.58
N ILE A 93 16.87 -13.64 11.39
CA ILE A 93 17.16 -13.06 12.71
C ILE A 93 17.61 -11.60 12.54
N GLU A 94 18.56 -11.37 11.65
CA GLU A 94 19.04 -10.02 11.32
C GLU A 94 17.90 -9.12 10.78
N CYS A 95 17.06 -9.66 9.90
CA CYS A 95 15.90 -8.94 9.36
C CYS A 95 14.94 -8.52 10.48
N ALA A 96 14.61 -9.42 11.40
CA ALA A 96 13.75 -9.13 12.54
C ALA A 96 14.37 -8.04 13.45
N THR A 97 15.69 -8.13 13.70
CA THR A 97 16.42 -7.14 14.49
C THR A 97 16.35 -5.74 13.85
N ARG A 98 16.64 -5.64 12.55
CA ARG A 98 16.58 -4.36 11.83
C ARG A 98 15.17 -3.80 11.74
N LEU A 99 14.17 -4.64 11.59
CA LEU A 99 12.77 -4.21 11.64
C LEU A 99 12.42 -3.63 13.03
N ALA A 100 12.85 -4.28 14.11
CA ALA A 100 12.63 -3.79 15.47
C ALA A 100 13.29 -2.41 15.74
N GLU A 101 14.39 -2.10 15.07
CA GLU A 101 15.06 -0.78 15.16
C GLU A 101 14.28 0.35 14.50
N VAL A 102 13.44 0.05 13.49
CA VAL A 102 12.73 1.06 12.69
C VAL A 102 11.22 1.08 12.91
N THR A 103 10.64 0.05 13.52
CA THR A 103 9.21 0.02 13.85
C THR A 103 8.90 0.92 15.05
N PRO A 104 7.69 1.50 15.12
CA PRO A 104 7.26 2.25 16.31
C PRO A 104 7.43 1.42 17.59
N GLY A 105 7.97 2.04 18.64
CA GLY A 105 8.39 1.33 19.85
C GLY A 105 7.31 0.45 20.46
N GLY A 106 7.67 -0.79 20.81
CA GLY A 106 6.79 -1.83 21.33
C GLY A 106 6.27 -2.81 20.28
N LEU A 107 6.60 -2.63 18.99
CA LEU A 107 6.32 -3.57 17.90
C LEU A 107 7.60 -4.34 17.54
N ASN A 108 8.01 -5.26 18.42
CA ASN A 108 9.33 -5.91 18.36
C ASN A 108 9.28 -7.37 17.93
N HIS A 109 8.11 -7.93 17.70
CA HIS A 109 7.91 -9.34 17.38
C HIS A 109 7.28 -9.48 16.00
N PHE A 110 7.83 -10.36 15.16
CA PHE A 110 7.45 -10.43 13.74
C PHE A 110 6.99 -11.82 13.33
N SER A 111 5.83 -11.89 12.70
CA SER A 111 5.38 -13.03 11.90
C SER A 111 5.64 -12.74 10.43
N PHE A 112 6.46 -13.55 9.77
CA PHE A 112 6.82 -13.34 8.37
C PHE A 112 5.89 -14.05 7.41
N THR A 113 5.77 -13.50 6.19
CA THR A 113 4.88 -13.98 5.13
C THR A 113 5.52 -13.76 3.75
N SER A 114 4.87 -14.17 2.68
CA SER A 114 5.36 -13.96 1.30
C SER A 114 4.84 -12.67 0.67
N GLY A 115 3.94 -11.94 1.33
CA GLY A 115 3.39 -10.69 0.79
C GLY A 115 2.27 -10.10 1.63
N GLY A 116 1.76 -8.91 1.22
CA GLY A 116 0.82 -8.10 2.00
C GLY A 116 -0.50 -8.82 2.33
N SER A 117 -1.11 -9.55 1.38
CA SER A 117 -2.37 -10.26 1.64
C SER A 117 -2.20 -11.31 2.75
N GLU A 118 -1.10 -12.05 2.74
CA GLU A 118 -0.77 -13.02 3.78
C GLU A 118 -0.46 -12.33 5.12
N SER A 119 0.16 -11.14 5.08
CA SER A 119 0.37 -10.33 6.29
C SER A 119 -0.96 -9.93 6.92
N ILE A 120 -1.93 -9.52 6.14
CA ILE A 120 -3.27 -9.19 6.62
C ILE A 120 -3.98 -10.41 7.19
N GLU A 121 -3.94 -11.58 6.52
CA GLU A 121 -4.50 -12.83 7.07
C GLU A 121 -3.85 -13.20 8.41
N SER A 122 -2.52 -13.07 8.51
CA SER A 122 -1.80 -13.32 9.76
C SER A 122 -2.23 -12.37 10.87
N ALA A 123 -2.42 -11.07 10.56
CA ALA A 123 -2.88 -10.09 11.53
C ALA A 123 -4.27 -10.44 12.07
N PHE A 124 -5.20 -10.86 11.21
CA PHE A 124 -6.54 -11.31 11.64
C PHE A 124 -6.49 -12.57 12.50
N MET A 125 -5.65 -13.53 12.12
CA MET A 125 -5.47 -14.76 12.88
C MET A 125 -4.87 -14.47 14.27
N ILE A 126 -3.85 -13.59 14.35
CA ILE A 126 -3.23 -13.19 15.61
C ILE A 126 -4.23 -12.42 16.49
N ALA A 127 -5.03 -11.51 15.92
CA ALA A 127 -6.05 -10.78 16.67
C ALA A 127 -7.09 -11.72 17.31
N ARG A 128 -7.59 -12.67 16.53
CA ARG A 128 -8.57 -13.67 17.04
C ARG A 128 -7.95 -14.61 18.07
N LEU A 129 -6.70 -15.04 17.86
CA LEU A 129 -5.95 -15.86 18.82
C LEU A 129 -5.77 -15.13 20.15
N PHE A 130 -5.34 -13.86 20.12
CA PHE A 130 -5.17 -13.03 21.31
C PHE A 130 -6.43 -12.98 22.17
N TRP A 131 -7.59 -12.74 21.57
CA TRP A 131 -8.86 -12.70 22.28
C TRP A 131 -9.31 -14.07 22.76
N HIS A 132 -9.10 -15.13 21.98
CA HIS A 132 -9.39 -16.49 22.38
C HIS A 132 -8.61 -16.89 23.64
N LEU A 133 -7.31 -16.60 23.70
CA LEU A 133 -6.46 -16.89 24.86
C LEU A 133 -6.85 -16.09 26.11
N ARG A 134 -7.53 -14.96 25.94
CA ARG A 134 -8.12 -14.17 27.04
C ARG A 134 -9.53 -14.62 27.44
N GLY A 135 -10.04 -15.68 26.83
CA GLY A 135 -11.39 -16.17 27.06
C GLY A 135 -12.51 -15.25 26.57
N LYS A 136 -12.19 -14.31 25.65
CA LYS A 136 -13.15 -13.37 25.05
C LYS A 136 -13.51 -13.81 23.63
N PRO A 137 -14.80 -13.93 23.26
CA PRO A 137 -15.22 -14.44 21.94
C PRO A 137 -15.19 -13.34 20.84
N LYS A 138 -14.23 -12.42 20.88
CA LYS A 138 -14.10 -11.35 19.89
C LYS A 138 -13.55 -11.92 18.58
N ASN A 139 -14.26 -11.74 17.47
CA ASN A 139 -13.88 -12.28 16.18
C ASN A 139 -14.20 -11.38 14.97
N LYS A 140 -15.04 -10.34 15.15
CA LYS A 140 -15.38 -9.38 14.11
C LYS A 140 -14.23 -8.42 13.84
N ILE A 141 -14.05 -8.05 12.57
CA ILE A 141 -13.06 -7.07 12.11
C ILE A 141 -13.81 -5.91 11.47
N ILE A 142 -13.56 -4.69 11.93
CA ILE A 142 -14.08 -3.47 11.30
C ILE A 142 -13.00 -2.92 10.37
N SER A 143 -13.40 -2.49 9.17
CA SER A 143 -12.52 -1.86 8.18
C SER A 143 -13.21 -0.68 7.49
N LEU A 144 -12.53 0.01 6.58
CA LEU A 144 -13.09 1.16 5.88
C LEU A 144 -13.63 0.78 4.50
N TYR A 145 -14.75 1.38 4.08
CA TYR A 145 -15.06 1.47 2.66
C TYR A 145 -13.91 2.17 1.92
N ARG A 146 -13.69 1.86 0.64
CA ARG A 146 -12.58 2.34 -0.21
C ARG A 146 -11.20 1.79 0.19
N SER A 147 -11.05 1.04 1.27
CA SER A 147 -9.78 0.38 1.61
C SER A 147 -9.47 -0.81 0.71
N TYR A 148 -8.18 -1.15 0.64
CA TYR A 148 -7.71 -2.37 -0.02
C TYR A 148 -6.68 -3.08 0.86
N HIS A 149 -6.99 -4.29 1.27
CA HIS A 149 -6.14 -5.06 2.19
C HIS A 149 -5.55 -6.33 1.57
N GLY A 150 -5.97 -6.71 0.37
CA GLY A 150 -5.43 -7.88 -0.32
C GLY A 150 -6.47 -8.67 -1.10
N ASN A 151 -6.04 -9.81 -1.64
CA ASN A 151 -6.83 -10.64 -2.55
C ASN A 151 -6.97 -12.11 -2.09
N THR A 152 -6.56 -12.45 -0.87
CA THR A 152 -6.96 -13.70 -0.18
C THR A 152 -8.36 -13.51 0.42
N LEU A 153 -9.06 -14.58 0.76
CA LEU A 153 -10.47 -14.48 1.14
C LEU A 153 -10.72 -13.56 2.34
N GLY A 154 -9.93 -13.63 3.40
CA GLY A 154 -10.07 -12.75 4.57
C GLY A 154 -9.65 -11.32 4.25
N ALA A 155 -8.52 -11.10 3.58
CA ALA A 155 -8.06 -9.77 3.17
C ALA A 155 -9.04 -9.11 2.19
N MET A 156 -9.64 -9.89 1.27
CA MET A 156 -10.71 -9.43 0.37
C MET A 156 -11.97 -9.08 1.16
N SER A 157 -12.31 -9.85 2.19
CA SER A 157 -13.47 -9.59 3.04
C SER A 157 -13.32 -8.29 3.86
N ALA A 158 -12.09 -7.89 4.19
CA ALA A 158 -11.79 -6.59 4.81
C ALA A 158 -11.67 -5.45 3.79
N THR A 159 -11.49 -5.75 2.50
CA THR A 159 -11.39 -4.75 1.44
C THR A 159 -12.74 -4.10 1.17
N GLY A 160 -12.84 -2.78 1.36
CA GLY A 160 -14.11 -2.04 1.26
C GLY A 160 -14.31 -1.31 -0.06
N MET A 161 -13.50 -1.60 -1.07
CA MET A 161 -13.63 -1.01 -2.41
C MET A 161 -14.20 -2.02 -3.40
N PRO A 162 -14.91 -1.55 -4.46
CA PRO A 162 -15.36 -2.43 -5.52
C PRO A 162 -14.20 -3.16 -6.21
N MET A 163 -14.30 -4.46 -6.32
CA MET A 163 -13.29 -5.36 -6.91
C MET A 163 -13.58 -5.71 -8.37
N GLY A 164 -14.26 -4.80 -9.10
CA GLY A 164 -14.55 -5.00 -10.52
C GLY A 164 -15.57 -6.11 -10.80
N GLY A 165 -16.52 -6.31 -9.87
CA GLY A 165 -17.57 -7.33 -10.00
C GLY A 165 -17.24 -8.66 -9.33
N LEU A 166 -16.01 -8.85 -8.81
CA LEU A 166 -15.64 -10.07 -8.08
C LEU A 166 -16.48 -10.25 -6.82
N GLU A 167 -16.91 -9.16 -6.18
CA GLU A 167 -17.81 -9.17 -5.02
C GLU A 167 -19.15 -9.87 -5.27
N SER A 168 -19.60 -9.94 -6.50
CA SER A 168 -20.81 -10.68 -6.89
C SER A 168 -20.57 -12.17 -7.14
N MET A 169 -19.32 -12.57 -7.32
CA MET A 169 -18.92 -13.95 -7.64
C MET A 169 -18.31 -14.70 -6.45
N VAL A 170 -17.81 -13.98 -5.45
CA VAL A 170 -17.12 -14.55 -4.29
C VAL A 170 -17.97 -14.37 -3.04
N ALA A 171 -18.28 -15.47 -2.37
CA ALA A 171 -18.87 -15.44 -1.03
C ALA A 171 -17.80 -15.00 -0.01
N LEU A 172 -17.85 -13.73 0.41
CA LEU A 172 -16.92 -13.19 1.40
C LEU A 172 -17.14 -13.85 2.78
N SER A 173 -16.08 -13.85 3.58
CA SER A 173 -16.14 -14.39 4.94
C SER A 173 -17.03 -13.52 5.84
N PRO A 174 -17.87 -14.12 6.70
CA PRO A 174 -18.65 -13.34 7.67
C PRO A 174 -17.76 -12.71 8.75
N GLY A 175 -18.30 -11.72 9.45
CA GLY A 175 -17.62 -11.04 10.55
C GLY A 175 -16.71 -9.90 10.14
N PHE A 176 -16.80 -9.41 8.90
CA PHE A 176 -16.16 -8.19 8.44
C PHE A 176 -17.21 -7.10 8.25
N ILE A 177 -16.97 -5.93 8.86
CA ILE A 177 -17.88 -4.79 8.87
C ILE A 177 -17.16 -3.61 8.24
N HIS A 178 -17.83 -2.87 7.34
CA HIS A 178 -17.25 -1.70 6.69
C HIS A 178 -17.91 -0.43 7.17
N ILE A 179 -17.09 0.58 7.50
CA ILE A 179 -17.56 1.92 7.88
C ILE A 179 -17.08 2.98 6.88
N PRO A 180 -17.74 4.16 6.82
CA PRO A 180 -17.35 5.23 5.93
C PRO A 180 -15.89 5.68 6.12
N PRO A 181 -15.16 5.98 5.02
CA PRO A 181 -13.77 6.40 5.09
C PRO A 181 -13.62 7.88 5.43
N TYR A 182 -12.40 8.28 5.82
CA TYR A 182 -11.99 9.67 5.93
C TYR A 182 -11.73 10.29 4.55
N TYR A 183 -12.77 10.74 3.89
CA TYR A 183 -12.63 11.37 2.57
C TYR A 183 -13.32 12.75 2.54
N CYS A 184 -12.60 13.79 2.98
CA CYS A 184 -13.17 15.13 3.17
C CYS A 184 -13.75 15.72 1.89
N TYR A 185 -13.09 15.56 0.73
CA TYR A 185 -13.60 16.08 -0.54
C TYR A 185 -14.98 15.49 -0.92
N ARG A 186 -15.22 14.20 -0.60
CA ARG A 186 -16.50 13.50 -0.80
C ARG A 186 -16.95 12.85 0.50
N CYS A 187 -17.21 13.69 1.50
CA CYS A 187 -17.58 13.23 2.83
C CYS A 187 -18.87 12.40 2.80
N SER A 188 -18.78 11.16 3.29
CA SER A 188 -19.94 10.24 3.37
C SER A 188 -21.02 10.71 4.33
N PHE A 189 -20.70 11.64 5.24
CA PHE A 189 -21.63 12.21 6.21
C PHE A 189 -22.20 13.57 5.76
N GLY A 190 -21.84 14.06 4.57
CA GLY A 190 -22.28 15.36 4.07
C GLY A 190 -21.79 16.55 4.89
N LYS A 191 -20.68 16.38 5.64
CA LYS A 191 -20.11 17.41 6.49
C LYS A 191 -18.86 18.02 5.87
N GLU A 192 -18.47 19.21 6.32
CA GLU A 192 -17.26 19.90 5.88
C GLU A 192 -16.24 19.97 7.01
N TYR A 193 -14.98 19.71 6.68
CA TYR A 193 -13.85 19.88 7.61
C TYR A 193 -13.45 21.36 7.63
N PRO A 194 -13.12 21.93 8.82
CA PRO A 194 -12.93 21.28 10.13
C PRO A 194 -14.19 21.12 10.99
N ASP A 195 -15.35 21.67 10.62
CA ASP A 195 -16.55 21.77 11.47
C ASP A 195 -17.37 20.46 11.59
N CYS A 196 -16.78 19.35 11.15
CA CYS A 196 -17.45 18.03 11.10
C CYS A 196 -17.30 17.19 12.37
N ASP A 197 -16.58 17.68 13.40
CA ASP A 197 -16.23 16.92 14.62
C ASP A 197 -15.59 15.55 14.32
N ILE A 198 -14.88 15.45 13.21
CA ILE A 198 -14.26 14.22 12.69
C ILE A 198 -15.21 13.01 12.77
N LYS A 199 -16.47 13.20 12.34
CA LYS A 199 -17.55 12.21 12.43
C LYS A 199 -17.13 10.84 11.87
N CYS A 200 -16.29 10.81 10.85
CA CYS A 200 -15.79 9.57 10.25
C CYS A 200 -14.94 8.72 11.22
N ALA A 201 -14.19 9.36 12.14
CA ALA A 201 -13.48 8.64 13.20
C ALA A 201 -14.42 8.20 14.32
N ARG A 202 -15.31 9.10 14.77
CA ARG A 202 -16.26 8.82 15.87
C ARG A 202 -17.29 7.75 15.51
N PHE A 203 -17.60 7.58 14.23
CA PHE A 203 -18.52 6.54 13.76
C PHE A 203 -17.99 5.11 14.06
N LEU A 204 -16.68 4.95 14.29
CA LEU A 204 -16.13 3.69 14.76
C LEU A 204 -16.72 3.28 16.11
N ALA A 205 -16.83 4.20 17.07
CA ALA A 205 -17.42 3.91 18.38
C ALA A 205 -18.89 3.49 18.24
N GLU A 206 -19.70 4.23 17.47
CA GLU A 206 -21.11 3.91 17.21
C GLU A 206 -21.26 2.51 16.57
N THR A 207 -20.33 2.15 15.70
CA THR A 207 -20.32 0.82 15.05
C THR A 207 -19.97 -0.27 16.07
N ILE A 208 -18.93 -0.06 16.90
CA ILE A 208 -18.54 -1.02 17.95
C ILE A 208 -19.70 -1.27 18.91
N GLU A 209 -20.39 -0.21 19.34
CA GLU A 209 -21.57 -0.33 20.22
C GLU A 209 -22.70 -1.12 19.55
N SER A 210 -22.98 -0.85 18.27
CA SER A 210 -24.03 -1.53 17.52
C SER A 210 -23.72 -3.01 17.27
N GLU A 211 -22.45 -3.36 17.06
CA GLU A 211 -22.00 -4.73 16.80
C GLU A 211 -21.81 -5.56 18.09
N GLY A 212 -21.82 -4.90 19.25
CA GLY A 212 -21.49 -5.46 20.57
C GLY A 212 -19.98 -5.43 20.82
N PRO A 213 -19.49 -4.58 21.76
CA PRO A 213 -18.05 -4.43 22.04
C PRO A 213 -17.34 -5.74 22.36
N GLU A 214 -18.04 -6.70 22.95
CA GLU A 214 -17.53 -8.03 23.29
C GLU A 214 -17.35 -8.93 22.06
N SER A 215 -17.80 -8.53 20.87
CA SER A 215 -17.68 -9.31 19.64
C SER A 215 -16.63 -8.77 18.67
N VAL A 216 -16.19 -7.50 18.83
CA VAL A 216 -15.24 -6.82 17.92
C VAL A 216 -13.80 -7.08 18.35
N ALA A 217 -13.04 -7.78 17.50
CA ALA A 217 -11.65 -8.13 17.74
C ALA A 217 -10.68 -7.01 17.40
N ALA A 218 -10.86 -6.38 16.23
CA ALA A 218 -9.94 -5.36 15.74
C ALA A 218 -10.62 -4.38 14.78
N PHE A 219 -10.03 -3.20 14.69
CA PHE A 219 -10.20 -2.25 13.59
C PHE A 219 -8.94 -2.25 12.74
N ILE A 220 -9.09 -2.36 11.42
CA ILE A 220 -8.00 -2.28 10.45
C ILE A 220 -8.21 -1.12 9.50
N ALA A 221 -7.15 -0.33 9.25
CA ALA A 221 -7.15 0.67 8.18
C ALA A 221 -5.74 0.95 7.68
N GLU A 222 -5.67 1.43 6.44
CA GLU A 222 -4.46 2.02 5.86
C GLU A 222 -4.25 3.41 6.50
N PRO A 223 -3.07 3.81 6.99
CA PRO A 223 -2.83 5.15 7.52
C PRO A 223 -3.13 6.27 6.52
N VAL A 224 -2.86 6.03 5.25
CA VAL A 224 -3.31 6.79 4.09
C VAL A 224 -3.95 5.79 3.13
N ILE A 225 -5.21 5.99 2.79
CA ILE A 225 -5.90 5.09 1.84
C ILE A 225 -5.14 5.09 0.51
N GLY A 226 -4.69 3.91 0.10
CA GLY A 226 -3.89 3.73 -1.11
C GLY A 226 -4.74 3.57 -2.36
N VAL A 227 -5.02 2.34 -2.72
CA VAL A 227 -5.72 1.98 -3.98
C VAL A 227 -7.08 2.67 -4.11
N GLY A 228 -7.73 3.01 -3.00
CA GLY A 228 -9.01 3.73 -2.96
C GLY A 228 -8.94 5.19 -3.36
N GLY A 229 -7.75 5.76 -3.65
CA GLY A 229 -7.63 7.10 -4.21
C GLY A 229 -6.50 7.98 -3.65
N TYR A 230 -5.56 7.42 -2.88
CA TYR A 230 -4.45 8.18 -2.27
C TYR A 230 -4.97 9.32 -1.39
N ILE A 231 -5.74 8.93 -0.36
CA ILE A 231 -6.48 9.86 0.50
C ILE A 231 -5.83 9.90 1.88
N SER A 232 -5.37 11.07 2.29
CA SER A 232 -4.87 11.32 3.64
C SER A 232 -6.00 11.75 4.57
N PRO A 233 -6.02 11.29 5.82
CA PRO A 233 -7.03 11.72 6.80
C PRO A 233 -6.74 13.13 7.34
N PRO A 234 -7.74 13.79 7.97
CA PRO A 234 -7.50 14.93 8.83
C PRO A 234 -6.53 14.58 9.97
N PRO A 235 -5.76 15.56 10.48
CA PRO A 235 -4.76 15.30 11.53
C PRO A 235 -5.33 14.63 12.80
N GLU A 236 -6.57 14.92 13.14
CA GLU A 236 -7.25 14.43 14.35
C GLU A 236 -7.77 12.99 14.24
N TYR A 237 -7.87 12.46 13.02
CA TYR A 237 -8.51 11.16 12.76
C TYR A 237 -7.86 10.01 13.55
N TRP A 238 -6.55 9.83 13.40
CA TRP A 238 -5.86 8.69 14.00
C TRP A 238 -5.76 8.76 15.53
N PRO A 239 -5.51 9.92 16.17
CA PRO A 239 -5.60 10.04 17.61
C PRO A 239 -6.97 9.65 18.18
N ILE A 240 -8.06 10.06 17.52
CA ILE A 240 -9.43 9.69 17.91
C ILE A 240 -9.65 8.19 17.76
N VAL A 241 -9.26 7.60 16.61
CA VAL A 241 -9.38 6.15 16.36
C VAL A 241 -8.60 5.34 17.39
N ARG A 242 -7.35 5.73 17.70
CA ARG A 242 -6.55 5.04 18.72
C ARG A 242 -7.23 5.08 20.10
N GLN A 243 -7.77 6.24 20.48
CA GLN A 243 -8.47 6.39 21.75
C GLN A 243 -9.72 5.48 21.80
N ILE A 244 -10.55 5.49 20.75
CA ILE A 244 -11.73 4.61 20.66
C ILE A 244 -11.34 3.14 20.78
N CYS A 245 -10.31 2.68 20.05
CA CYS A 245 -9.84 1.30 20.14
C CYS A 245 -9.41 0.94 21.57
N THR A 246 -8.78 1.88 22.30
CA THR A 246 -8.37 1.70 23.69
C THR A 246 -9.58 1.62 24.61
N ASP A 247 -10.54 2.52 24.48
CA ASP A 247 -11.72 2.62 25.36
C ASP A 247 -12.63 1.39 25.23
N TYR A 248 -12.72 0.82 24.05
CA TYR A 248 -13.56 -0.36 23.78
C TYR A 248 -12.80 -1.71 23.82
N ASP A 249 -11.52 -1.69 24.19
CA ASP A 249 -10.69 -2.92 24.21
C ASP A 249 -10.72 -3.64 22.85
N VAL A 250 -10.48 -2.88 21.77
CA VAL A 250 -10.41 -3.34 20.36
C VAL A 250 -9.01 -3.15 19.85
N LEU A 251 -8.41 -4.16 19.22
CA LEU A 251 -7.06 -4.05 18.65
C LEU A 251 -7.04 -3.12 17.44
N LEU A 252 -6.01 -2.27 17.34
CA LEU A 252 -5.75 -1.43 16.18
C LEU A 252 -4.69 -2.09 15.29
N ILE A 253 -5.08 -2.42 14.05
CA ILE A 253 -4.18 -2.94 13.01
C ILE A 253 -3.92 -1.83 12.00
N ALA A 254 -2.68 -1.38 11.88
CA ALA A 254 -2.26 -0.48 10.82
C ALA A 254 -1.82 -1.29 9.59
N ASP A 255 -2.48 -1.07 8.45
CA ASP A 255 -2.02 -1.62 7.17
C ASP A 255 -1.00 -0.69 6.54
N GLU A 256 0.27 -0.93 6.84
CA GLU A 256 1.43 -0.22 6.29
C GLU A 256 2.03 -0.90 5.04
N VAL A 257 1.31 -1.84 4.45
CA VAL A 257 1.78 -2.55 3.24
C VAL A 257 2.12 -1.57 2.11
N MET A 258 1.37 -0.47 2.00
CA MET A 258 1.59 0.54 0.97
C MET A 258 2.28 1.79 1.50
N THR A 259 1.97 2.19 2.72
CA THR A 259 2.38 3.46 3.32
C THR A 259 3.75 3.40 4.00
N GLY A 260 4.20 2.20 4.38
CA GLY A 260 5.47 1.98 5.05
C GLY A 260 6.71 2.15 4.17
N PHE A 261 7.86 2.04 4.81
CA PHE A 261 9.19 2.11 4.17
C PHE A 261 9.40 3.42 3.43
N CYS A 262 9.24 4.53 4.15
CA CYS A 262 9.50 5.91 3.75
C CYS A 262 8.50 6.52 2.75
N ARG A 263 7.47 5.79 2.28
CA ARG A 263 6.53 6.25 1.25
C ARG A 263 5.89 7.61 1.56
N THR A 264 5.58 7.86 2.83
CA THR A 264 4.91 9.09 3.26
C THR A 264 5.85 10.15 3.84
N GLY A 265 7.18 9.96 3.77
CA GLY A 265 8.17 10.87 4.37
C GLY A 265 8.48 10.56 5.84
N ARG A 266 7.96 9.46 6.38
CA ARG A 266 8.35 8.81 7.62
C ARG A 266 8.63 7.34 7.34
N PHE A 267 9.33 6.65 8.23
CA PHE A 267 9.61 5.22 8.00
C PHE A 267 8.31 4.44 7.92
N PHE A 268 7.38 4.70 8.84
CA PHE A 268 6.00 4.23 8.80
C PHE A 268 5.03 5.41 8.94
N ALA A 269 3.91 5.35 8.24
CA ALA A 269 2.98 6.49 8.18
C ALA A 269 2.31 6.80 9.52
N VAL A 270 2.10 5.81 10.39
CA VAL A 270 1.54 6.01 11.75
C VAL A 270 2.35 7.00 12.59
N GLU A 271 3.64 7.20 12.28
CA GLU A 271 4.51 8.16 12.96
C GLU A 271 4.08 9.61 12.77
N HIS A 272 3.36 9.95 11.69
CA HIS A 272 2.85 11.31 11.46
C HIS A 272 1.88 11.77 12.56
N TRP A 273 1.20 10.82 13.19
CA TRP A 273 0.21 11.07 14.24
C TRP A 273 0.67 10.64 15.63
N GLY A 274 1.89 10.11 15.73
CA GLY A 274 2.45 9.62 17.00
C GLY A 274 1.63 8.48 17.62
N ILE A 275 0.83 7.77 16.85
CA ILE A 275 0.04 6.63 17.33
C ILE A 275 0.85 5.34 17.33
N LYS A 276 0.53 4.46 18.28
CA LYS A 276 1.07 3.10 18.33
C LYS A 276 -0.07 2.11 18.06
N PRO A 277 -0.07 1.45 16.90
CA PRO A 277 -1.01 0.35 16.66
C PRO A 277 -0.61 -0.87 17.49
N ASP A 278 -1.55 -1.78 17.72
CA ASP A 278 -1.29 -3.04 18.40
C ASP A 278 -0.61 -4.05 17.46
N MET A 279 -0.90 -3.92 16.15
CA MET A 279 -0.26 -4.67 15.08
C MET A 279 -0.05 -3.80 13.85
N MET A 280 0.98 -4.15 13.05
CA MET A 280 1.28 -3.45 11.80
C MET A 280 1.61 -4.46 10.71
N ALA A 281 0.82 -4.46 9.62
CA ALA A 281 1.06 -5.30 8.47
C ALA A 281 2.01 -4.61 7.47
N MET A 282 2.97 -5.35 6.94
CA MET A 282 4.02 -4.86 6.05
C MET A 282 4.14 -5.73 4.79
N GLY A 283 4.61 -5.12 3.71
CA GLY A 283 4.86 -5.77 2.42
C GLY A 283 5.58 -4.81 1.48
N LYS A 284 5.48 -5.04 0.17
CA LYS A 284 5.95 -4.11 -0.89
C LYS A 284 7.31 -3.48 -0.63
N GLY A 285 7.33 -2.28 -0.01
CA GLY A 285 8.54 -1.52 0.29
C GLY A 285 9.55 -2.26 1.17
N ILE A 286 9.14 -3.26 1.93
CA ILE A 286 10.03 -4.05 2.81
C ILE A 286 11.25 -4.63 2.06
N THR A 287 11.06 -5.02 0.79
CA THR A 287 12.14 -5.46 -0.11
C THR A 287 12.26 -4.56 -1.34
N SER A 288 11.51 -3.45 -1.40
CA SER A 288 11.34 -2.69 -2.64
C SER A 288 10.91 -3.57 -3.83
N SER A 289 10.18 -4.66 -3.52
CA SER A 289 9.69 -5.67 -4.48
C SER A 289 10.77 -6.38 -5.31
N TYR A 290 12.02 -6.36 -4.91
CA TYR A 290 13.07 -7.19 -5.53
C TYR A 290 12.77 -8.68 -5.38
N VAL A 291 12.17 -9.07 -4.26
CA VAL A 291 11.60 -10.40 -4.01
C VAL A 291 10.30 -10.27 -3.20
N PRO A 292 9.32 -11.16 -3.40
CA PRO A 292 8.10 -11.19 -2.59
C PRO A 292 8.44 -11.41 -1.10
N PHE A 293 7.89 -10.55 -0.23
CA PHE A 293 8.05 -10.66 1.22
C PHE A 293 6.99 -9.82 1.94
N GLY A 294 6.66 -10.23 3.15
CA GLY A 294 5.80 -9.50 4.06
C GLY A 294 6.07 -9.87 5.51
N ALA A 295 5.51 -9.08 6.42
CA ALA A 295 5.57 -9.33 7.84
C ALA A 295 4.41 -8.69 8.56
N VAL A 296 4.08 -9.20 9.75
CA VAL A 296 3.24 -8.54 10.76
C VAL A 296 4.11 -8.28 11.97
N ALA A 297 4.23 -7.02 12.36
CA ALA A 297 4.77 -6.64 13.66
C ALA A 297 3.64 -6.65 14.69
N ILE A 298 3.89 -7.19 15.87
CA ILE A 298 2.94 -7.24 16.99
C ILE A 298 3.53 -6.61 18.24
N SER A 299 2.66 -6.08 19.10
CA SER A 299 3.07 -5.49 20.37
C SER A 299 3.57 -6.53 21.36
N ASP A 300 4.38 -6.06 22.32
CA ASP A 300 4.87 -6.90 23.43
C ASP A 300 3.70 -7.52 24.20
N GLU A 301 2.57 -6.82 24.38
CA GLU A 301 1.37 -7.36 25.04
C GLU A 301 0.81 -8.56 24.29
N ILE A 302 0.65 -8.45 22.96
CA ILE A 302 0.13 -9.56 22.13
C ILE A 302 1.09 -10.75 22.19
N TYR A 303 2.40 -10.48 22.10
CA TYR A 303 3.41 -11.52 22.16
C TYR A 303 3.39 -12.26 23.49
N GLU A 304 3.41 -11.54 24.62
CA GLU A 304 3.39 -12.13 25.97
C GLU A 304 2.14 -12.99 26.19
N GLN A 305 0.97 -12.50 25.76
CA GLN A 305 -0.32 -13.25 25.87
C GLN A 305 -0.32 -14.50 24.98
N SER A 306 0.43 -14.48 23.86
CA SER A 306 0.45 -15.59 22.88
C SER A 306 1.49 -16.65 23.18
N LYS A 307 2.33 -16.50 24.20
CA LYS A 307 3.36 -17.48 24.56
C LYS A 307 2.77 -18.87 24.78
N GLY A 308 3.38 -19.87 24.15
CA GLY A 308 2.93 -21.27 24.21
C GLY A 308 1.80 -21.63 23.26
N ALA A 309 1.18 -20.67 22.60
CA ALA A 309 0.20 -20.95 21.55
C ALA A 309 0.88 -21.30 20.23
N HIS A 310 0.15 -22.02 19.37
CA HIS A 310 0.60 -22.33 18.01
C HIS A 310 -0.08 -21.41 17.01
N LEU A 311 0.74 -20.76 16.17
CA LEU A 311 0.28 -19.96 15.05
C LEU A 311 0.55 -20.74 13.75
N SER A 312 -0.43 -20.78 12.84
CA SER A 312 -0.20 -21.28 11.48
C SER A 312 0.60 -20.28 10.67
N GLY A 313 1.27 -20.74 9.60
CA GLY A 313 2.10 -19.89 8.75
C GLY A 313 2.08 -20.34 7.29
N PHE A 314 2.93 -19.74 6.48
CA PHE A 314 3.03 -19.97 5.03
C PHE A 314 4.37 -20.64 4.70
N THR A 315 4.41 -21.48 3.68
CA THR A 315 5.60 -22.26 3.29
C THR A 315 6.85 -21.39 3.11
N HIS A 316 6.68 -20.20 2.53
CA HIS A 316 7.80 -19.28 2.24
C HIS A 316 7.99 -18.18 3.30
N ALA A 317 7.35 -18.31 4.47
CA ALA A 317 7.54 -17.39 5.58
C ALA A 317 9.02 -17.34 6.00
N GLY A 318 9.57 -16.14 6.11
CA GLY A 318 10.95 -15.94 6.53
C GLY A 318 12.00 -16.45 5.52
N HIS A 319 11.68 -16.44 4.22
CA HIS A 319 12.58 -16.92 3.16
C HIS A 319 13.96 -16.23 3.19
N PRO A 320 15.09 -16.97 3.21
CA PRO A 320 16.43 -16.40 3.40
C PRO A 320 16.79 -15.28 2.42
N ILE A 321 16.51 -15.48 1.13
CA ILE A 321 16.79 -14.50 0.06
C ILE A 321 15.98 -13.23 0.29
N ALA A 322 14.70 -13.37 0.67
CA ALA A 322 13.83 -12.23 0.91
C ALA A 322 14.23 -11.46 2.17
N ALA A 323 14.67 -12.18 3.21
CA ALA A 323 15.22 -11.58 4.43
C ALA A 323 16.49 -10.78 4.13
N ALA A 324 17.42 -11.32 3.33
CA ALA A 324 18.64 -10.60 2.92
C ALA A 324 18.32 -9.33 2.10
N ALA A 325 17.36 -9.43 1.17
CA ALA A 325 16.87 -8.26 0.42
C ALA A 325 16.24 -7.20 1.32
N ALA A 326 15.43 -7.62 2.31
CA ALA A 326 14.82 -6.71 3.28
C ALA A 326 15.87 -6.02 4.17
N CYS A 327 16.83 -6.76 4.69
CA CYS A 327 17.94 -6.20 5.45
C CYS A 327 18.67 -5.11 4.67
N LYS A 328 18.97 -5.37 3.39
CA LYS A 328 19.67 -4.40 2.55
C LYS A 328 18.78 -3.21 2.20
N ALA A 329 17.51 -3.42 1.93
CA ALA A 329 16.56 -2.32 1.67
C ALA A 329 16.43 -1.40 2.89
N ILE A 330 16.28 -1.96 4.11
CA ILE A 330 16.20 -1.18 5.36
C ILE A 330 17.50 -0.38 5.57
N GLU A 331 18.67 -0.99 5.37
CA GLU A 331 19.96 -0.31 5.46
C GLU A 331 20.01 0.90 4.52
N ILE A 332 19.56 0.75 3.27
CA ILE A 332 19.54 1.84 2.29
C ILE A 332 18.57 2.94 2.72
N TYR A 333 17.33 2.61 3.15
CA TYR A 333 16.36 3.60 3.62
C TYR A 333 16.93 4.47 4.73
N VAL A 334 17.63 3.86 5.70
CA VAL A 334 18.22 4.59 6.84
C VAL A 334 19.46 5.37 6.40
N LYS A 335 20.42 4.73 5.74
CA LYS A 335 21.70 5.32 5.36
C LYS A 335 21.56 6.50 4.40
N GLU A 336 20.66 6.40 3.44
CA GLU A 336 20.44 7.44 2.45
C GLU A 336 19.36 8.45 2.85
N ARG A 337 18.81 8.30 4.06
CA ARG A 337 17.80 9.22 4.62
C ARG A 337 16.63 9.40 3.66
N VAL A 338 16.13 8.28 3.14
CA VAL A 338 15.09 8.29 2.09
C VAL A 338 13.81 9.00 2.54
N ALA A 339 13.46 8.94 3.82
CA ALA A 339 12.29 9.62 4.36
C ALA A 339 12.38 11.16 4.22
N GLU A 340 13.56 11.72 4.50
CA GLU A 340 13.82 13.15 4.35
C GLU A 340 13.82 13.58 2.88
N HIS A 341 14.43 12.77 2.00
CA HIS A 341 14.38 13.01 0.57
C HIS A 341 12.93 13.02 0.04
N VAL A 342 12.13 12.04 0.43
CA VAL A 342 10.70 11.97 0.10
C VAL A 342 9.95 13.22 0.56
N THR A 343 10.24 13.71 1.78
CA THR A 343 9.61 14.92 2.31
C THR A 343 9.93 16.15 1.45
N GLN A 344 11.20 16.27 0.99
CA GLN A 344 11.63 17.41 0.14
C GLN A 344 11.00 17.34 -1.24
N VAL A 345 11.06 16.18 -1.91
CA VAL A 345 10.47 16.00 -3.26
C VAL A 345 8.95 16.16 -3.21
N ALA A 346 8.30 15.60 -2.19
CA ALA A 346 6.85 15.72 -2.03
C ALA A 346 6.40 17.17 -1.82
N LYS A 347 7.15 17.96 -1.04
CA LYS A 347 6.88 19.39 -0.87
C LYS A 347 6.93 20.11 -2.23
N HIS A 348 7.98 19.90 -3.01
CA HIS A 348 8.14 20.49 -4.35
C HIS A 348 6.98 20.10 -5.28
N VAL A 349 6.62 18.80 -5.33
CA VAL A 349 5.53 18.30 -6.18
C VAL A 349 4.19 18.89 -5.75
N LEU A 350 3.89 18.95 -4.45
CA LEU A 350 2.63 19.50 -3.94
C LEU A 350 2.53 21.00 -4.18
N GLU A 351 3.62 21.76 -4.04
CA GLU A 351 3.67 23.20 -4.37
C GLU A 351 3.36 23.44 -5.85
N ARG A 352 3.92 22.65 -6.78
CA ARG A 352 3.59 22.73 -8.20
C ARG A 352 2.14 22.35 -8.49
N LEU A 353 1.64 21.27 -7.88
CA LEU A 353 0.24 20.86 -8.03
C LEU A 353 -0.72 21.93 -7.52
N ASP A 354 -0.41 22.59 -6.41
CA ASP A 354 -1.26 23.65 -5.85
C ASP A 354 -1.23 24.91 -6.71
N ASN A 355 -0.07 25.34 -7.20
CA ASN A 355 0.08 26.58 -7.94
C ASN A 355 -0.35 26.46 -9.41
N GLU A 356 -0.09 25.33 -10.05
CA GLU A 356 -0.33 25.12 -11.47
C GLU A 356 -1.62 24.33 -11.73
N PHE A 357 -1.73 23.12 -11.17
CA PHE A 357 -2.78 22.17 -11.53
C PHE A 357 -4.15 22.53 -10.94
N LYS A 358 -4.21 23.08 -9.72
CA LYS A 358 -5.50 23.51 -9.13
C LYS A 358 -6.19 24.62 -9.93
N SER A 359 -5.46 25.37 -10.77
CA SER A 359 -6.02 26.35 -11.67
C SER A 359 -6.84 25.71 -12.80
N LEU A 360 -6.54 24.47 -13.17
CA LEU A 360 -7.23 23.76 -14.25
C LEU A 360 -8.70 23.52 -13.88
N PRO A 361 -9.66 23.72 -14.80
CA PRO A 361 -11.09 23.53 -14.54
C PRO A 361 -11.45 22.12 -14.06
N CYS A 362 -10.74 21.11 -14.54
CA CYS A 362 -10.97 19.71 -14.20
C CYS A 362 -10.34 19.25 -12.90
N VAL A 363 -9.35 19.96 -12.32
CA VAL A 363 -8.65 19.55 -11.09
C VAL A 363 -9.34 20.16 -9.89
N ALA A 364 -10.04 19.33 -9.11
CA ALA A 364 -10.88 19.80 -8.02
C ALA A 364 -10.26 19.66 -6.63
N ASP A 365 -9.39 18.69 -6.44
CA ASP A 365 -8.68 18.44 -5.19
C ASP A 365 -7.32 17.80 -5.46
N VAL A 366 -6.36 18.16 -4.65
CA VAL A 366 -5.05 17.49 -4.56
C VAL A 366 -4.86 17.08 -3.12
N ASN A 367 -4.70 15.79 -2.88
CA ASN A 367 -4.52 15.26 -1.54
C ASN A 367 -3.41 14.22 -1.55
N GLY A 368 -2.60 14.20 -0.50
CA GLY A 368 -1.50 13.25 -0.41
C GLY A 368 -0.62 13.48 0.81
N LEU A 369 0.25 12.52 1.06
CA LEU A 369 1.27 12.57 2.11
C LEU A 369 2.54 11.90 1.58
N GLY A 370 3.66 12.64 1.64
CA GLY A 370 4.89 12.20 0.98
C GLY A 370 4.67 12.00 -0.53
N LEU A 371 5.29 10.97 -1.09
CA LEU A 371 5.12 10.58 -2.50
C LEU A 371 3.97 9.57 -2.69
N MET A 372 2.83 9.89 -2.12
CA MET A 372 1.59 9.17 -2.23
C MET A 372 0.47 10.17 -2.46
N ILE A 373 0.30 10.63 -3.71
CA ILE A 373 -0.49 11.80 -4.09
C ILE A 373 -1.61 11.39 -5.04
N GLY A 374 -2.83 11.88 -4.77
CA GLY A 374 -4.00 11.73 -5.62
C GLY A 374 -4.53 13.08 -6.10
N ILE A 375 -4.74 13.21 -7.40
CA ILE A 375 -5.33 14.37 -8.04
C ILE A 375 -6.78 14.03 -8.40
N GLU A 376 -7.74 14.72 -7.79
CA GLU A 376 -9.16 14.53 -8.10
C GLU A 376 -9.53 15.28 -9.36
N VAL A 377 -10.03 14.56 -10.36
CA VAL A 377 -10.41 15.12 -11.67
C VAL A 377 -11.93 15.02 -11.83
N VAL A 378 -12.56 16.14 -12.16
CA VAL A 378 -14.02 16.28 -12.23
C VAL A 378 -14.46 17.02 -13.50
N LYS A 379 -15.71 16.85 -13.88
CA LYS A 379 -16.34 17.66 -14.93
C LYS A 379 -16.66 19.08 -14.45
N ASP A 380 -17.05 19.21 -13.21
CA ASP A 380 -17.45 20.47 -12.60
C ASP A 380 -17.07 20.49 -11.11
N LYS A 381 -16.33 21.53 -10.70
CA LYS A 381 -15.82 21.65 -9.33
C LYS A 381 -16.91 21.96 -8.30
N ALA A 382 -17.93 22.75 -8.68
CA ALA A 382 -18.97 23.19 -7.76
C ALA A 382 -19.91 22.04 -7.39
N THR A 383 -20.32 21.26 -8.39
CA THR A 383 -21.19 20.11 -8.19
C THR A 383 -20.44 18.82 -7.86
N LYS A 384 -19.11 18.83 -7.97
CA LYS A 384 -18.24 17.65 -7.86
C LYS A 384 -18.62 16.53 -8.84
N ALA A 385 -19.29 16.87 -9.96
CA ALA A 385 -19.72 15.91 -10.95
C ALA A 385 -18.50 15.18 -11.56
N PRO A 386 -18.51 13.84 -11.65
CA PRO A 386 -17.39 13.10 -12.23
C PRO A 386 -17.26 13.38 -13.72
N LEU A 387 -16.06 13.26 -14.26
CA LEU A 387 -15.84 13.17 -15.70
C LEU A 387 -16.50 11.90 -16.27
N ASP A 388 -16.85 11.97 -17.55
CA ASP A 388 -17.26 10.77 -18.30
C ASP A 388 -16.15 9.70 -18.16
N PRO A 389 -16.49 8.45 -17.82
CA PRO A 389 -15.50 7.37 -17.73
C PRO A 389 -14.66 7.17 -19.00
N LYS A 390 -15.22 7.48 -20.18
CA LYS A 390 -14.48 7.44 -21.45
C LYS A 390 -13.39 8.50 -21.49
N VAL A 391 -13.69 9.73 -21.03
CA VAL A 391 -12.70 10.82 -20.95
C VAL A 391 -11.62 10.48 -19.91
N MET A 392 -12.01 10.00 -18.72
CA MET A 392 -11.04 9.51 -17.73
C MET A 392 -10.14 8.41 -18.29
N GLY A 393 -10.70 7.52 -19.11
CA GLY A 393 -9.98 6.42 -19.76
C GLY A 393 -8.90 6.87 -20.75
N THR A 394 -8.94 8.12 -21.25
CA THR A 394 -7.93 8.64 -22.19
C THR A 394 -6.65 9.13 -21.49
N ILE A 395 -6.71 9.47 -20.21
CA ILE A 395 -5.56 10.05 -19.47
C ILE A 395 -4.37 9.11 -19.48
N LEU A 396 -4.60 7.85 -19.16
CA LEU A 396 -3.50 6.87 -19.04
C LEU A 396 -2.85 6.52 -20.38
N PRO A 397 -3.60 6.25 -21.48
CA PRO A 397 -3.01 6.07 -22.80
C PRO A 397 -2.21 7.28 -23.27
N HIS A 398 -2.71 8.52 -23.03
CA HIS A 398 -1.98 9.74 -23.38
C HIS A 398 -0.70 9.91 -22.55
N ALA A 399 -0.75 9.65 -21.24
CA ALA A 399 0.43 9.68 -20.40
C ALA A 399 1.48 8.69 -20.89
N LEU A 400 1.05 7.45 -21.18
CA LEU A 400 1.91 6.39 -21.68
C LEU A 400 2.55 6.72 -23.04
N ALA A 401 1.77 7.29 -23.97
CA ALA A 401 2.27 7.73 -25.27
C ALA A 401 3.34 8.83 -25.14
N ASN A 402 3.32 9.60 -24.04
CA ASN A 402 4.31 10.62 -23.71
C ASN A 402 5.39 10.13 -22.73
N GLY A 403 5.52 8.81 -22.53
CA GLY A 403 6.59 8.22 -21.73
C GLY A 403 6.35 8.24 -20.20
N LEU A 404 5.11 8.38 -19.74
CA LEU A 404 4.75 8.32 -18.33
C LEU A 404 3.84 7.14 -18.01
N ILE A 405 4.30 6.25 -17.12
CA ILE A 405 3.44 5.23 -16.51
C ILE A 405 2.79 5.80 -15.27
N THR A 406 1.46 5.96 -15.29
CA THR A 406 0.68 6.40 -14.14
C THR A 406 -0.59 5.56 -13.99
N ARG A 407 -1.47 5.92 -13.08
CA ARG A 407 -2.75 5.23 -12.85
C ARG A 407 -3.86 6.23 -12.56
N GLY A 408 -5.02 6.00 -13.17
CA GLY A 408 -6.27 6.57 -12.72
C GLY A 408 -7.18 5.51 -12.13
N ARG A 409 -7.97 5.90 -11.13
CA ARG A 409 -9.04 5.08 -10.60
C ARG A 409 -10.23 5.95 -10.21
N GLY A 410 -11.42 5.61 -10.76
CA GLY A 410 -12.60 6.44 -10.59
C GLY A 410 -12.33 7.85 -11.12
N THR A 411 -12.33 8.83 -10.24
CA THR A 411 -12.10 10.25 -10.56
C THR A 411 -10.67 10.72 -10.20
N ARG A 412 -9.76 9.82 -9.82
CA ARG A 412 -8.43 10.24 -9.35
C ARG A 412 -7.30 9.73 -10.23
N VAL A 413 -6.33 10.61 -10.46
CA VAL A 413 -5.02 10.29 -11.06
C VAL A 413 -3.99 10.20 -9.94
N ALA A 414 -3.15 9.17 -9.98
CA ALA A 414 -2.22 8.83 -8.91
C ALA A 414 -0.79 9.19 -9.27
N LEU A 415 -0.06 9.77 -8.32
CA LEU A 415 1.38 9.95 -8.38
C LEU A 415 2.01 9.26 -7.16
N CYS A 416 2.74 8.18 -7.43
CA CYS A 416 3.43 7.37 -6.41
C CYS A 416 4.76 6.83 -6.97
N PRO A 417 5.67 7.69 -7.45
CA PRO A 417 6.90 7.25 -8.09
C PRO A 417 7.81 6.47 -7.13
N PRO A 418 8.86 5.81 -7.61
CA PRO A 418 9.94 5.34 -6.75
C PRO A 418 10.48 6.48 -5.88
N LEU A 419 10.83 6.17 -4.63
CA LEU A 419 11.23 7.20 -3.65
C LEU A 419 12.58 7.85 -3.96
N THR A 420 13.32 7.27 -4.88
CA THR A 420 14.61 7.78 -5.36
C THR A 420 14.47 8.77 -6.53
N ILE A 421 13.24 9.13 -6.88
CA ILE A 421 12.97 10.12 -7.93
C ILE A 421 13.62 11.46 -7.58
N THR A 422 14.33 12.08 -8.54
CA THR A 422 14.87 13.42 -8.36
C THR A 422 13.80 14.50 -8.57
N MET A 423 14.08 15.75 -8.18
CA MET A 423 13.16 16.87 -8.44
C MET A 423 12.95 17.07 -9.94
N GLU A 424 14.03 16.98 -10.75
CA GLU A 424 13.97 17.12 -12.20
C GLU A 424 13.14 16.00 -12.86
N GLU A 425 13.21 14.78 -12.34
CA GLU A 425 12.39 13.68 -12.82
C GLU A 425 10.93 13.85 -12.39
N ALA A 426 10.68 14.36 -11.18
CA ALA A 426 9.34 14.70 -10.71
C ALA A 426 8.72 15.82 -11.55
N ASP A 427 9.51 16.84 -11.91
CA ASP A 427 9.08 17.90 -12.83
C ASP A 427 8.68 17.34 -14.19
N LYS A 428 9.47 16.42 -14.77
CA LYS A 428 9.11 15.73 -16.03
C LYS A 428 7.76 15.00 -15.92
N VAL A 429 7.50 14.34 -14.80
CA VAL A 429 6.19 13.68 -14.56
C VAL A 429 5.05 14.69 -14.63
N LEU A 430 5.21 15.85 -13.96
CA LEU A 430 4.21 16.91 -13.94
C LEU A 430 4.07 17.60 -15.32
N ASP A 431 5.17 17.85 -16.00
CA ASP A 431 5.19 18.46 -17.33
C ASP A 431 4.49 17.60 -18.39
N ILE A 432 4.55 16.27 -18.26
CA ILE A 432 3.79 15.34 -19.11
C ILE A 432 2.30 15.36 -18.73
N LEU A 433 1.99 15.39 -17.43
CA LEU A 433 0.61 15.26 -16.95
C LEU A 433 -0.20 16.54 -17.13
N TYR A 434 0.42 17.72 -16.98
CA TYR A 434 -0.26 19.01 -17.03
C TYR A 434 -1.05 19.24 -18.33
N PRO A 435 -0.45 19.15 -19.56
CA PRO A 435 -1.18 19.37 -20.81
C PRO A 435 -2.29 18.33 -20.99
N ILE A 436 -2.09 17.08 -20.57
CA ILE A 436 -3.12 16.04 -20.65
C ILE A 436 -4.36 16.44 -19.86
N LEU A 437 -4.18 16.96 -18.64
CA LEU A 437 -5.31 17.42 -17.82
C LEU A 437 -5.89 18.74 -18.31
N ALA A 438 -5.08 19.64 -18.84
CA ALA A 438 -5.54 20.91 -19.39
C ALA A 438 -6.46 20.75 -20.63
N ASP A 439 -6.24 19.70 -21.41
CA ASP A 439 -6.99 19.39 -22.62
C ASP A 439 -8.30 18.60 -22.37
N LEU A 440 -8.55 18.19 -21.12
CA LEU A 440 -9.80 17.50 -20.77
C LEU A 440 -11.00 18.44 -20.86
N LYS A 441 -11.99 18.07 -21.67
CA LYS A 441 -13.23 18.83 -21.91
C LYS A 441 -14.46 18.09 -21.42
#